data_c9c32477609b80497632b699bd154b70
#
_entry.id   c9c32477609b80497632b699bd154b70
#
_cell.length_a   1.000
_cell.length_b   1.000
_cell.length_c   1.000
_cell.angle_alpha   90.00
_cell.angle_beta   90.00
_cell.angle_gamma   90.00
#
_symmetry.space_group_name_H-M   'P 1'
#
loop_
_entity.id
_entity.type
_entity.pdbx_description
1 polymer ?
#
loop_
_entity_poly.entity_id
_entity_poly.type
_entity_poly.pdbx_seq_one_letter_code
_entity_poly.pdbx_strand_id
1 'polypeptide(L)'
;HSTSRRQRQMCNKRQDESLAYLFMPGLLYGWCIAVICYAILYQFWKVCVQIGKDNSFSKENAKCFRNISHFALLLAVVWFAGIVFLAILAVRQPGISIFMITAVLLSVMISVLAAALSHLILKAYELKQENELTI
;
A
#
# COMPACT_ATOMS: atom_id res chain seq x y z
N HIS A 1 41.48 -4.89 -22.30
CA HIS A 1 40.70 -4.46 -21.14
C HIS A 1 39.81 -3.25 -21.43
N SER A 2 40.20 -2.34 -22.32
CA SER A 2 39.39 -1.17 -22.71
C SER A 2 38.20 -1.55 -23.56
N THR A 3 38.28 -2.62 -24.35
CA THR A 3 37.17 -3.09 -25.19
C THR A 3 36.04 -3.73 -24.36
N SER A 4 36.36 -4.44 -23.28
CA SER A 4 35.35 -5.04 -22.41
C SER A 4 34.60 -3.97 -21.60
N ARG A 5 35.28 -2.89 -21.22
CA ARG A 5 34.64 -1.75 -20.55
C ARG A 5 33.67 -1.02 -21.49
N ARG A 6 34.07 -0.83 -22.75
CA ARG A 6 33.21 -0.23 -23.77
C ARG A 6 31.97 -1.07 -24.06
N GLN A 7 32.13 -2.39 -24.12
CA GLN A 7 31.00 -3.29 -24.30
C GLN A 7 30.05 -3.26 -23.12
N ARG A 8 30.56 -3.21 -21.89
CA ARG A 8 29.73 -3.08 -20.69
C ARG A 8 28.98 -1.74 -20.67
N GLN A 9 29.64 -0.65 -21.06
CA GLN A 9 29.01 0.66 -21.13
C GLN A 9 27.92 0.71 -22.20
N MET A 10 28.15 0.05 -23.36
CA MET A 10 27.12 -0.02 -24.40
C MET A 10 25.91 -0.85 -23.96
N CYS A 11 26.12 -1.97 -23.26
CA CYS A 11 25.03 -2.77 -22.71
C CYS A 11 24.27 -1.99 -21.64
N ASN A 12 24.96 -1.23 -20.79
CA ASN A 12 24.32 -0.37 -19.79
C ASN A 12 23.52 0.76 -20.44
N LYS A 13 24.02 1.34 -21.52
CA LYS A 13 23.29 2.40 -22.25
C LYS A 13 22.00 1.88 -22.86
N ARG A 14 22.02 0.66 -23.43
CA ARG A 14 20.80 0.03 -23.96
C ARG A 14 19.80 -0.28 -22.85
N GLN A 15 20.26 -0.77 -21.72
CA GLN A 15 19.41 -0.97 -20.56
C GLN A 15 18.87 0.35 -20.04
N ASP A 16 19.69 1.40 -20.00
CA ASP A 16 19.28 2.73 -19.57
C ASP A 16 18.23 3.32 -20.51
N GLU A 17 18.34 3.11 -21.83
CA GLU A 17 17.34 3.59 -22.79
C GLU A 17 16.02 2.86 -22.62
N SER A 18 16.04 1.54 -22.46
CA SER A 18 14.81 0.77 -22.20
C SER A 18 14.24 1.07 -20.82
N LEU A 19 15.09 1.34 -19.82
CA LEU A 19 14.69 1.77 -18.48
C LEU A 19 14.15 3.20 -18.52
N ALA A 20 14.73 4.09 -19.36
CA ALA A 20 14.25 5.45 -19.52
C ALA A 20 12.84 5.48 -20.13
N TYR A 21 12.54 4.56 -21.05
CA TYR A 21 11.20 4.42 -21.62
C TYR A 21 10.18 4.00 -20.55
N LEU A 22 10.60 3.10 -19.63
CA LEU A 22 9.79 2.64 -18.51
C LEU A 22 9.86 3.57 -17.30
N PHE A 23 10.82 4.51 -17.28
CA PHE A 23 11.08 5.39 -16.14
C PHE A 23 9.91 6.35 -15.88
N MET A 24 9.37 6.97 -16.95
CA MET A 24 8.24 7.89 -16.80
C MET A 24 7.00 7.23 -16.22
N PRO A 25 6.47 6.12 -16.81
CA PRO A 25 5.32 5.45 -16.21
C PRO A 25 5.64 4.83 -14.85
N GLY A 26 6.86 4.34 -14.64
CA GLY A 26 7.31 3.81 -13.36
C GLY A 26 7.35 4.87 -12.28
N LEU A 27 7.78 6.08 -12.63
CA LEU A 27 7.83 7.21 -11.69
C LEU A 27 6.43 7.66 -11.30
N LEU A 28 5.52 7.78 -12.26
CA LEU A 28 4.11 8.10 -11.99
C LEU A 28 3.46 7.04 -11.11
N TYR A 29 3.74 5.77 -11.38
CA TYR A 29 3.25 4.64 -10.59
C TYR A 29 3.79 4.72 -9.16
N GLY A 30 5.07 4.99 -8.99
CA GLY A 30 5.70 5.15 -7.69
C GLY A 30 5.10 6.33 -6.90
N TRP A 31 4.82 7.44 -7.59
CA TRP A 31 4.17 8.60 -6.99
C TRP A 31 2.77 8.27 -6.47
N CYS A 32 1.97 7.55 -7.28
CA CYS A 32 0.63 7.11 -6.87
C CYS A 32 0.70 6.24 -5.61
N ILE A 33 1.62 5.29 -5.58
CA ILE A 33 1.83 4.41 -4.42
C ILE A 33 2.25 5.24 -3.21
N ALA A 34 3.16 6.19 -3.38
CA ALA A 34 3.64 7.04 -2.29
C ALA A 34 2.51 7.87 -1.70
N VAL A 35 1.63 8.44 -2.54
CA VAL A 35 0.48 9.22 -2.09
C VAL A 35 -0.48 8.34 -1.28
N ILE A 36 -0.78 7.14 -1.77
CA ILE A 36 -1.67 6.21 -1.07
C ILE A 36 -1.06 5.79 0.28
N CYS A 37 0.23 5.47 0.30
CA CYS A 37 0.93 5.13 1.54
C CYS A 37 0.91 6.29 2.53
N TYR A 38 1.11 7.51 2.05
CA TYR A 38 1.06 8.71 2.87
C TYR A 38 -0.34 8.89 3.48
N ALA A 39 -1.38 8.67 2.69
CA ALA A 39 -2.76 8.76 3.18
C ALA A 39 -3.03 7.72 4.27
N ILE A 40 -2.54 6.49 4.10
CA ILE A 40 -2.66 5.42 5.10
C ILE A 40 -1.94 5.83 6.39
N LEU A 41 -0.72 6.35 6.28
CA LEU A 41 0.07 6.79 7.44
C LEU A 41 -0.62 7.94 8.17
N TYR A 42 -1.21 8.88 7.43
CA TYR A 42 -1.93 10.01 8.01
C TYR A 42 -3.14 9.51 8.82
N GLN A 43 -3.92 8.59 8.27
CA GLN A 43 -5.06 8.00 8.97
C GLN A 43 -4.61 7.22 10.21
N PHE A 44 -3.52 6.48 10.09
CA PHE A 44 -2.95 5.73 11.21
C PHE A 44 -2.50 6.68 12.33
N TRP A 45 -1.87 7.80 11.95
CA TRP A 45 -1.45 8.82 12.92
C TRP A 45 -2.65 9.42 13.66
N LYS A 46 -3.73 9.70 12.95
CA LYS A 46 -4.99 10.18 13.57
C LYS A 46 -5.50 9.19 14.60
N VAL A 47 -5.49 7.88 14.25
CA VAL A 47 -5.91 6.83 15.18
C VAL A 47 -5.05 6.84 16.44
N CYS A 48 -3.73 6.94 16.27
CA CYS A 48 -2.79 6.98 17.41
C CYS A 48 -3.06 8.18 18.32
N VAL A 49 -3.33 9.35 17.74
CA VAL A 49 -3.65 10.56 18.51
C VAL A 49 -4.95 10.36 19.30
N GLN A 50 -5.96 9.75 18.71
CA GLN A 50 -7.23 9.49 19.39
C GLN A 50 -7.09 8.47 20.51
N ILE A 51 -6.27 7.44 20.32
CA ILE A 51 -5.96 6.47 21.37
C ILE A 51 -5.29 7.18 22.55
N GLY A 52 -4.39 8.13 22.28
CA GLY A 52 -3.76 8.95 23.31
C GLY A 52 -4.72 9.85 24.07
N LYS A 53 -5.89 10.18 23.49
CA LYS A 53 -6.93 10.99 24.13
C LYS A 53 -8.03 10.14 24.81
N ASP A 54 -7.78 8.85 25.03
CA ASP A 54 -8.71 7.89 25.63
C ASP A 54 -10.00 7.66 24.84
N ASN A 55 -10.00 8.00 23.55
CA ASN A 55 -11.12 7.75 22.63
C ASN A 55 -10.86 6.56 21.71
N SER A 56 -10.22 5.51 22.26
CA SER A 56 -9.81 4.36 21.44
C SER A 56 -10.99 3.58 20.84
N PHE A 57 -12.14 3.56 21.52
CA PHE A 57 -13.34 2.88 21.04
C PHE A 57 -14.41 3.89 20.60
N SER A 58 -14.03 4.84 19.76
CA SER A 58 -14.95 5.84 19.25
C SER A 58 -15.38 5.49 17.83
N LYS A 59 -16.53 6.03 17.41
CA LYS A 59 -17.05 5.91 16.06
C LYS A 59 -16.06 6.48 15.03
N GLU A 60 -15.32 7.52 15.41
CA GLU A 60 -14.30 8.14 14.56
C GLU A 60 -13.14 7.20 14.28
N ASN A 61 -12.68 6.44 15.27
CA ASN A 61 -11.63 5.44 15.09
C ASN A 61 -12.07 4.33 14.16
N ALA A 62 -13.33 3.88 14.30
CA ALA A 62 -13.88 2.87 13.39
C ALA A 62 -13.89 3.39 11.95
N LYS A 63 -14.25 4.64 11.73
CA LYS A 63 -14.19 5.28 10.40
C LYS A 63 -12.77 5.35 9.87
N CYS A 64 -11.80 5.72 10.72
CA CYS A 64 -10.39 5.80 10.32
C CYS A 64 -9.87 4.43 9.88
N PHE A 65 -10.13 3.38 10.64
CA PHE A 65 -9.74 2.02 10.26
C PHE A 65 -10.44 1.55 8.99
N ARG A 66 -11.69 1.93 8.80
CA ARG A 66 -12.42 1.64 7.58
C ARG A 66 -11.76 2.31 6.38
N ASN A 67 -11.35 3.57 6.53
CA ASN A 67 -10.64 4.31 5.50
C ASN A 67 -9.29 3.65 5.19
N ILE A 68 -8.56 3.23 6.23
CA ILE A 68 -7.29 2.50 6.06
C ILE A 68 -7.51 1.23 5.26
N SER A 69 -8.58 0.47 5.56
CA SER A 69 -8.93 -0.73 4.83
C SER A 69 -9.19 -0.45 3.36
N HIS A 70 -9.95 0.61 3.05
CA HIS A 70 -10.23 1.00 1.67
C HIS A 70 -8.96 1.42 0.93
N PHE A 71 -8.11 2.22 1.56
CA PHE A 71 -6.84 2.64 0.95
C PHE A 71 -5.90 1.46 0.74
N ALA A 72 -5.84 0.53 1.69
CA ALA A 72 -5.02 -0.68 1.55
C ALA A 72 -5.53 -1.58 0.42
N LEU A 73 -6.85 -1.69 0.28
CA LEU A 73 -7.45 -2.43 -0.83
C LEU A 73 -7.13 -1.77 -2.17
N LEU A 74 -7.23 -0.44 -2.24
CA LEU A 74 -6.85 0.33 -3.43
C LEU A 74 -5.38 0.09 -3.77
N LEU A 75 -4.52 0.10 -2.77
CA LEU A 75 -3.08 -0.16 -2.94
C LEU A 75 -2.85 -1.57 -3.50
N ALA A 76 -3.59 -2.57 -3.00
CA ALA A 76 -3.51 -3.93 -3.49
C ALA A 76 -3.92 -4.02 -4.97
N VAL A 77 -5.00 -3.33 -5.35
CA VAL A 77 -5.47 -3.27 -6.75
C VAL A 77 -4.43 -2.62 -7.64
N VAL A 78 -3.81 -1.52 -7.18
CA VAL A 78 -2.77 -0.81 -7.94
C VAL A 78 -1.55 -1.72 -8.14
N TRP A 79 -1.11 -2.42 -7.10
CA TRP A 79 -0.01 -3.38 -7.21
C TRP A 79 -0.33 -4.52 -8.17
N PHE A 80 -1.56 -5.05 -8.10
CA PHE A 80 -2.01 -6.12 -8.99
C PHE A 80 -2.02 -5.65 -10.45
N ALA A 81 -2.52 -4.44 -10.69
CA ALA A 81 -2.52 -3.84 -12.04
C ALA A 81 -1.09 -3.70 -12.57
N GLY A 82 -0.14 -3.34 -11.69
CA GLY A 82 1.27 -3.27 -12.05
C GLY A 82 1.84 -4.61 -12.46
N ILE A 83 1.49 -5.69 -11.75
CA ILE A 83 1.92 -7.05 -12.09
C ILE A 83 1.40 -7.44 -13.47
N VAL A 84 0.13 -7.20 -13.75
CA VAL A 84 -0.50 -7.47 -15.04
C VAL A 84 0.18 -6.68 -16.15
N PHE A 85 0.45 -5.39 -15.91
CA PHE A 85 1.12 -4.51 -16.86
C PHE A 85 2.52 -5.03 -17.21
N LEU A 86 3.30 -5.43 -16.20
CA LEU A 86 4.63 -6.00 -16.42
C LEU A 86 4.57 -7.35 -17.17
N ALA A 87 3.55 -8.14 -16.87
CA ALA A 87 3.34 -9.42 -17.56
C ALA A 87 3.04 -9.19 -19.05
N ILE A 88 2.23 -8.18 -19.38
CA ILE A 88 1.91 -7.80 -20.76
C ILE A 88 3.17 -7.33 -21.49
N LEU A 89 4.01 -6.54 -20.83
CA LEU A 89 5.26 -6.05 -21.39
C LEU A 89 6.34 -7.13 -21.48
N ALA A 90 6.08 -8.32 -20.94
CA ALA A 90 7.01 -9.44 -20.91
C ALA A 90 8.36 -9.11 -20.25
N VAL A 91 8.34 -8.21 -19.27
CA VAL A 91 9.52 -7.90 -18.46
C VAL A 91 9.69 -9.03 -17.45
N ARG A 92 10.65 -9.92 -17.73
CA ARG A 92 10.93 -11.08 -16.87
C ARG A 92 12.12 -10.77 -15.96
N GLN A 93 11.85 -10.11 -14.85
CA GLN A 93 12.84 -10.00 -13.78
C GLN A 93 12.23 -10.65 -12.54
N PRO A 94 12.78 -11.81 -12.09
CA PRO A 94 12.17 -12.55 -10.97
C PRO A 94 12.17 -11.75 -9.67
N GLY A 95 13.15 -10.88 -9.44
CA GLY A 95 13.21 -10.04 -8.25
C GLY A 95 12.06 -9.07 -8.16
N ILE A 96 11.68 -8.43 -9.27
CA ILE A 96 10.57 -7.48 -9.32
C ILE A 96 9.24 -8.21 -9.10
N SER A 97 9.07 -9.37 -9.73
CA SER A 97 7.86 -10.18 -9.58
C SER A 97 7.65 -10.60 -8.13
N ILE A 98 8.69 -11.10 -7.47
CA ILE A 98 8.63 -11.51 -6.06
C ILE A 98 8.29 -10.31 -5.17
N PHE A 99 8.91 -9.16 -5.41
CA PHE A 99 8.66 -7.94 -4.65
C PHE A 99 7.20 -7.51 -4.79
N MET A 100 6.66 -7.51 -6.01
CA MET A 100 5.28 -7.10 -6.26
C MET A 100 4.27 -8.05 -5.64
N ILE A 101 4.49 -9.36 -5.74
CA ILE A 101 3.62 -10.37 -5.13
C ILE A 101 3.62 -10.19 -3.62
N THR A 102 4.79 -9.98 -3.01
CA THR A 102 4.90 -9.73 -1.57
C THR A 102 4.13 -8.47 -1.17
N ALA A 103 4.26 -7.39 -1.97
CA ALA A 103 3.57 -6.13 -1.72
C ALA A 103 2.04 -6.30 -1.78
N VAL A 104 1.53 -7.07 -2.75
CA VAL A 104 0.09 -7.38 -2.86
C VAL A 104 -0.39 -8.14 -1.63
N LEU A 105 0.34 -9.18 -1.23
CA LEU A 105 -0.02 -9.98 -0.06
C LEU A 105 -0.05 -9.14 1.21
N LEU A 106 0.97 -8.31 1.43
CA LEU A 106 1.03 -7.42 2.58
C LEU A 106 -0.13 -6.42 2.57
N SER A 107 -0.44 -5.84 1.42
CA SER A 107 -1.55 -4.89 1.27
C SER A 107 -2.89 -5.54 1.59
N VAL A 108 -3.12 -6.76 1.10
CA VAL A 108 -4.34 -7.51 1.39
C VAL A 108 -4.43 -7.83 2.88
N MET A 109 -3.33 -8.26 3.49
CA MET A 109 -3.31 -8.55 4.94
C MET A 109 -3.64 -7.31 5.76
N ILE A 110 -3.05 -6.16 5.44
CA ILE A 110 -3.33 -4.90 6.12
C ILE A 110 -4.80 -4.52 5.95
N SER A 111 -5.34 -4.68 4.74
CA SER A 111 -6.74 -4.39 4.45
C SER A 111 -7.69 -5.23 5.31
N VAL A 112 -7.45 -6.55 5.37
CA VAL A 112 -8.27 -7.47 6.15
C VAL A 112 -8.18 -7.15 7.64
N LEU A 113 -6.97 -6.91 8.15
CA LEU A 113 -6.77 -6.58 9.56
C LEU A 113 -7.45 -5.26 9.92
N ALA A 114 -7.32 -4.24 9.07
CA ALA A 114 -7.94 -2.94 9.30
C ALA A 114 -9.47 -3.05 9.28
N ALA A 115 -10.03 -3.84 8.36
CA ALA A 115 -11.47 -4.07 8.29
C ALA A 115 -11.98 -4.80 9.54
N ALA A 116 -11.26 -5.82 9.99
CA ALA A 116 -11.61 -6.57 11.20
C ALA A 116 -11.55 -5.67 12.45
N LEU A 117 -10.51 -4.85 12.57
CA LEU A 117 -10.36 -3.92 13.68
C LEU A 117 -11.48 -2.86 13.67
N SER A 118 -11.82 -2.34 12.48
CA SER A 118 -12.91 -1.39 12.35
C SER A 118 -14.24 -1.99 12.84
N HIS A 119 -14.51 -3.23 12.44
CA HIS A 119 -15.72 -3.93 12.86
C HIS A 119 -15.74 -4.19 14.38
N LEU A 120 -14.62 -4.60 14.94
CA LEU A 120 -14.49 -4.84 16.39
C LEU A 120 -14.67 -3.56 17.19
N ILE A 121 -14.08 -2.46 16.73
CA ILE A 121 -14.20 -1.15 17.39
C ILE A 121 -15.65 -0.68 17.37
N LEU A 122 -16.34 -0.87 16.24
CA LEU A 122 -17.74 -0.50 16.12
C LEU A 122 -18.62 -1.31 17.07
N LYS A 123 -18.38 -2.62 17.17
CA LYS A 123 -19.09 -3.48 18.12
C LYS A 123 -18.82 -3.07 19.56
N ALA A 124 -17.56 -2.78 19.91
CA ALA A 124 -17.20 -2.34 21.24
C ALA A 124 -17.87 -1.02 21.59
N TYR A 125 -17.99 -0.12 20.63
CA TYR A 125 -18.67 1.16 20.79
C TYR A 125 -20.16 0.95 21.07
N GLU A 126 -20.82 0.07 20.30
CA GLU A 126 -22.24 -0.25 20.51
C GLU A 126 -22.48 -0.89 21.88
N LEU A 127 -21.62 -1.81 22.30
CA LEU A 127 -21.71 -2.44 23.62
C LEU A 127 -21.53 -1.42 24.74
N LYS A 128 -20.62 -0.46 24.56
CA LYS A 128 -20.40 0.59 25.54
C LYS A 128 -21.63 1.50 25.66
N GLN A 129 -22.29 1.80 24.56
CA GLN A 129 -23.54 2.58 24.57
C GLN A 129 -24.68 1.82 25.25
N GLU A 130 -24.81 0.53 24.99
CA GLU A 130 -25.81 -0.30 25.67
C GLU A 130 -25.59 -0.35 27.17
N ASN A 131 -24.33 -0.47 27.62
CA ASN A 131 -24.00 -0.45 29.03
C ASN A 131 -24.31 0.89 29.68
N GLU A 132 -24.07 1.99 28.98
CA GLU A 132 -24.42 3.32 29.47
C GLU A 132 -25.95 3.54 29.55
N LEU A 133 -26.69 2.94 28.62
CA LEU A 133 -28.15 3.03 28.59
C LEU A 133 -28.83 2.16 29.67
N THR A 134 -28.18 1.08 30.10
CA THR A 134 -28.73 0.18 31.14
C THR A 134 -28.49 0.64 32.58
N ILE A 135 -27.69 1.67 32.77
CA ILE A 135 -27.44 2.28 34.06
C ILE A 135 -28.35 3.51 34.25
#